data_e08e7dbf36a46c075a85f196d8a65641
#
_entry.id   e08e7dbf36a46c075a85f196d8a65641
#
_cell.length_a   1.000
_cell.length_b   1.000
_cell.length_c   1.000
_cell.angle_alpha   90.00
_cell.angle_beta   90.00
_cell.angle_gamma   90.00
#
_symmetry.space_group_name_H-M   'P 1'
#
loop_
_entity.id
_entity.type
_entity.pdbx_description
1 polymer ?
#
loop_
_entity_poly.entity_id
_entity_poly.type
_entity_poly.pdbx_seq_one_letter_code
_entity_poly.pdbx_strand_id
1 'polypeptide(L)'
;MAEKENCKLFSEFAPNTMQEWIDKVTVDLKGADFNKKLVWRTNEGFNVQPMYRLENMQDLKNLDCLPGEFPFVRGNKKDNNDWYVRQDIVVEDLAEANKKALDVLNRGVNSLGFVLNGCQEFTKADMEVLLKDICLECVEINFVAGCKKGSILDAFKAVVEERGKNTGGNQCRSVDRSHPERKELLRQTFRKRKSKS
;
A
#
# COMPACT_ATOMS: atom_id res chain seq x y z
N MET A 1 -42.32 -21.50 -9.11
CA MET A 1 -41.11 -20.75 -8.73
C MET A 1 -41.48 -19.27 -8.80
N ALA A 2 -41.53 -18.59 -7.67
CA ALA A 2 -41.85 -17.16 -7.64
C ALA A 2 -40.68 -16.39 -8.23
N GLU A 3 -40.94 -15.66 -9.31
CA GLU A 3 -40.01 -14.66 -9.83
C GLU A 3 -39.72 -13.63 -8.72
N LYS A 4 -38.49 -13.55 -8.30
CA LYS A 4 -38.03 -12.47 -7.44
C LYS A 4 -38.10 -11.21 -8.27
N GLU A 5 -39.17 -10.41 -8.09
CA GLU A 5 -39.21 -9.04 -8.57
C GLU A 5 -37.99 -8.31 -8.02
N ASN A 6 -37.13 -7.86 -8.92
CA ASN A 6 -35.95 -7.07 -8.62
C ASN A 6 -36.42 -5.63 -8.30
N CYS A 7 -37.05 -5.44 -7.12
CA CYS A 7 -37.43 -4.13 -6.64
C CYS A 7 -36.18 -3.30 -6.44
N LYS A 8 -36.06 -2.24 -7.22
CA LYS A 8 -34.99 -1.23 -7.00
C LYS A 8 -35.17 -0.63 -5.62
N LEU A 9 -34.11 -0.63 -4.82
CA LEU A 9 -34.11 0.03 -3.51
C LEU A 9 -34.53 1.50 -3.68
N PHE A 10 -35.38 1.97 -2.76
CA PHE A 10 -35.86 3.36 -2.71
C PHE A 10 -36.72 3.80 -3.90
N SER A 11 -37.32 2.87 -4.67
CA SER A 11 -38.21 3.20 -5.79
C SER A 11 -39.48 3.95 -5.38
N GLU A 12 -39.84 3.88 -4.10
CA GLU A 12 -40.98 4.61 -3.48
C GLU A 12 -40.70 6.10 -3.24
N PHE A 13 -39.44 6.52 -3.29
CA PHE A 13 -39.08 7.94 -3.11
C PHE A 13 -38.87 8.60 -4.46
N ALA A 14 -39.54 9.75 -4.65
CA ALA A 14 -39.34 10.57 -5.85
C ALA A 14 -37.88 11.10 -5.88
N PRO A 15 -37.24 11.07 -7.04
CA PRO A 15 -35.91 11.67 -7.18
C PRO A 15 -35.96 13.20 -7.04
N ASN A 16 -35.26 13.74 -6.08
CA ASN A 16 -35.12 15.17 -5.89
C ASN A 16 -34.07 15.76 -6.83
N THR A 17 -34.32 16.95 -7.36
CA THR A 17 -33.37 17.69 -8.17
C THR A 17 -32.28 18.38 -7.31
N MET A 18 -31.15 18.75 -7.93
CA MET A 18 -30.14 19.56 -7.24
C MET A 18 -30.67 20.93 -6.82
N GLN A 19 -31.54 21.52 -7.64
CA GLN A 19 -32.12 22.82 -7.34
C GLN A 19 -33.04 22.76 -6.10
N GLU A 20 -33.91 21.77 -6.01
CA GLU A 20 -34.80 21.58 -4.84
C GLU A 20 -33.98 21.44 -3.55
N TRP A 21 -32.85 20.74 -3.62
CA TRP A 21 -31.94 20.60 -2.48
C TRP A 21 -31.32 21.95 -2.10
N ILE A 22 -30.81 22.74 -3.08
CA ILE A 22 -30.22 24.05 -2.84
C ILE A 22 -31.28 25.00 -2.24
N ASP A 23 -32.50 25.01 -2.77
CA ASP A 23 -33.59 25.85 -2.29
C ASP A 23 -33.90 25.51 -0.82
N LYS A 24 -34.01 24.23 -0.50
CA LYS A 24 -34.22 23.79 0.88
C LYS A 24 -33.10 24.22 1.82
N VAL A 25 -31.87 24.01 1.43
CA VAL A 25 -30.70 24.41 2.21
C VAL A 25 -30.65 25.93 2.41
N THR A 26 -30.98 26.70 1.40
CA THR A 26 -31.03 28.18 1.47
C THR A 26 -32.05 28.65 2.50
N VAL A 27 -33.23 28.02 2.54
CA VAL A 27 -34.23 28.28 3.56
C VAL A 27 -33.71 27.94 4.97
N ASP A 28 -33.08 26.79 5.11
CA ASP A 28 -32.54 26.30 6.40
C ASP A 28 -31.39 27.18 6.92
N LEU A 29 -30.62 27.80 6.01
CA LEU A 29 -29.55 28.76 6.35
C LEU A 29 -30.06 30.13 6.84
N LYS A 30 -31.39 30.42 6.76
CA LYS A 30 -31.98 31.63 7.27
C LYS A 30 -31.31 32.93 6.78
N GLY A 31 -30.93 32.97 5.51
CA GLY A 31 -30.28 34.13 4.88
C GLY A 31 -28.73 34.17 5.02
N ALA A 32 -28.12 33.16 5.62
CA ALA A 32 -26.66 33.05 5.60
C ALA A 32 -26.16 32.63 4.21
N ASP A 33 -24.98 33.15 3.83
CA ASP A 33 -24.39 32.87 2.54
C ASP A 33 -23.97 31.40 2.45
N PHE A 34 -24.46 30.70 1.42
CA PHE A 34 -24.20 29.27 1.15
C PHE A 34 -22.71 28.97 1.01
N ASN A 35 -21.98 29.77 0.23
CA ASN A 35 -20.56 29.51 -0.04
C ASN A 35 -19.69 29.72 1.18
N LYS A 36 -20.04 30.64 2.07
CA LYS A 36 -19.28 30.88 3.30
C LYS A 36 -19.54 29.82 4.36
N LYS A 37 -20.70 29.20 4.37
CA LYS A 37 -21.11 28.26 5.44
C LYS A 37 -20.88 26.82 5.08
N LEU A 38 -21.05 26.42 3.83
CA LEU A 38 -21.09 25.03 3.41
C LEU A 38 -19.97 24.64 2.44
N VAL A 39 -19.40 25.59 1.69
CA VAL A 39 -18.32 25.29 0.77
C VAL A 39 -16.98 25.35 1.51
N TRP A 40 -16.29 24.23 1.55
CA TRP A 40 -14.96 24.17 2.14
C TRP A 40 -13.89 24.63 1.14
N ARG A 41 -13.19 25.69 1.49
CA ARG A 41 -12.04 26.18 0.74
C ARG A 41 -10.78 25.49 1.27
N THR A 42 -10.17 24.66 0.43
CA THR A 42 -8.96 23.94 0.80
C THR A 42 -7.72 24.82 0.70
N ASN A 43 -6.67 24.48 1.43
CA ASN A 43 -5.38 25.18 1.36
C ASN A 43 -4.69 24.97 0.00
N GLU A 44 -5.04 23.91 -0.73
CA GLU A 44 -4.53 23.56 -2.05
C GLU A 44 -5.15 24.41 -3.18
N GLY A 45 -6.12 25.29 -2.86
CA GLY A 45 -6.70 26.27 -3.78
C GLY A 45 -7.92 25.80 -4.56
N PHE A 46 -8.55 24.69 -4.19
CA PHE A 46 -9.83 24.27 -4.74
C PHE A 46 -10.94 24.27 -3.68
N ASN A 47 -12.20 24.30 -4.14
CA ASN A 47 -13.37 24.30 -3.28
C ASN A 47 -14.06 22.94 -3.28
N VAL A 48 -14.39 22.43 -2.10
CA VAL A 48 -15.18 21.22 -1.93
C VAL A 48 -16.62 21.59 -1.67
N GLN A 49 -17.53 21.11 -2.52
CA GLN A 49 -18.96 21.33 -2.37
C GLN A 49 -19.53 20.42 -1.27
N PRO A 50 -20.60 20.84 -0.57
CA PRO A 50 -21.21 20.02 0.47
C PRO A 50 -21.90 18.76 -0.06
N MET A 51 -22.22 18.72 -1.36
CA MET A 51 -22.88 17.61 -2.02
C MET A 51 -22.44 17.49 -3.47
N TYR A 52 -22.22 16.27 -3.92
CA TYR A 52 -21.95 15.90 -5.31
C TYR A 52 -22.96 14.86 -5.77
N ARG A 53 -23.37 14.96 -7.04
CA ARG A 53 -24.28 14.02 -7.70
C ARG A 53 -23.65 13.44 -8.96
N LEU A 54 -24.36 12.52 -9.59
CA LEU A 54 -23.92 11.87 -10.83
C LEU A 54 -23.61 12.90 -11.94
N GLU A 55 -24.36 14.00 -11.99
CA GLU A 55 -24.17 15.10 -12.94
C GLU A 55 -22.76 15.72 -12.84
N ASN A 56 -22.20 15.79 -11.64
CA ASN A 56 -20.85 16.32 -11.40
C ASN A 56 -19.73 15.36 -11.81
N MET A 57 -20.07 14.13 -12.15
CA MET A 57 -19.11 13.09 -12.53
C MET A 57 -19.01 12.88 -14.03
N GLN A 58 -19.84 13.55 -14.84
CA GLN A 58 -19.92 13.35 -16.30
C GLN A 58 -18.61 13.62 -17.04
N ASP A 59 -17.80 14.54 -16.53
CA ASP A 59 -16.51 14.90 -17.13
C ASP A 59 -15.33 13.99 -16.68
N LEU A 60 -15.58 13.06 -15.76
CA LEU A 60 -14.54 12.16 -15.25
C LEU A 60 -14.33 10.97 -16.20
N LYS A 61 -13.12 10.87 -16.74
CA LYS A 61 -12.76 9.89 -17.79
C LYS A 61 -12.60 8.45 -17.31
N ASN A 62 -12.51 8.21 -16.00
CA ASN A 62 -12.09 6.89 -15.45
C ASN A 62 -13.13 6.31 -14.49
N LEU A 63 -14.43 6.58 -14.73
CA LEU A 63 -15.51 6.08 -13.87
C LEU A 63 -15.72 4.57 -13.96
N ASP A 64 -15.45 4.01 -15.14
CA ASP A 64 -15.67 2.58 -15.44
C ASP A 64 -14.56 1.66 -14.91
N CYS A 65 -13.43 2.25 -14.42
CA CYS A 65 -12.33 1.47 -13.89
C CYS A 65 -12.68 0.90 -12.52
N LEU A 66 -12.56 -0.42 -12.38
CA LEU A 66 -12.72 -1.10 -11.10
C LEU A 66 -11.42 -1.01 -10.26
N PRO A 67 -11.51 -1.24 -8.94
CA PRO A 67 -10.32 -1.37 -8.10
C PRO A 67 -9.36 -2.44 -8.64
N GLY A 68 -8.08 -2.16 -8.66
CA GLY A 68 -7.05 -3.06 -9.20
C GLY A 68 -6.91 -3.08 -10.72
N GLU A 69 -7.70 -2.30 -11.47
CA GLU A 69 -7.60 -2.16 -12.92
C GLU A 69 -6.85 -0.88 -13.32
N PHE A 70 -6.14 -0.96 -14.46
CA PHE A 70 -5.48 0.22 -15.03
C PHE A 70 -6.53 1.27 -15.43
N PRO A 71 -6.34 2.57 -15.16
CA PRO A 71 -5.15 3.26 -14.64
C PRO A 71 -5.01 3.35 -13.11
N PHE A 72 -5.64 2.47 -12.34
CA PHE A 72 -5.54 2.33 -10.89
C PHE A 72 -6.04 3.54 -10.06
N VAL A 73 -6.98 4.28 -10.59
CA VAL A 73 -7.56 5.47 -9.94
C VAL A 73 -8.31 5.15 -8.64
N ARG A 74 -8.77 3.91 -8.49
CA ARG A 74 -9.41 3.40 -7.27
C ARG A 74 -8.50 2.55 -6.40
N GLY A 75 -7.19 2.58 -6.67
CA GLY A 75 -6.20 1.77 -5.99
C GLY A 75 -5.81 0.52 -6.76
N ASN A 76 -4.74 -0.11 -6.31
CA ASN A 76 -4.11 -1.25 -6.97
C ASN A 76 -4.56 -2.61 -6.41
N LYS A 77 -5.47 -2.63 -5.44
CA LYS A 77 -6.00 -3.85 -4.81
C LYS A 77 -7.42 -4.11 -5.30
N LYS A 78 -7.68 -5.34 -5.72
CA LYS A 78 -8.96 -5.76 -6.28
C LYS A 78 -9.94 -6.23 -5.23
N ASP A 79 -9.50 -7.13 -4.35
CA ASP A 79 -10.40 -7.96 -3.55
C ASP A 79 -10.30 -7.71 -2.04
N ASN A 80 -9.25 -7.02 -1.57
CA ASN A 80 -9.03 -6.81 -0.15
C ASN A 80 -8.41 -5.44 0.14
N ASN A 81 -8.33 -5.09 1.41
CA ASN A 81 -7.68 -3.87 1.89
C ASN A 81 -6.48 -4.19 2.81
N ASP A 82 -5.84 -5.34 2.63
CA ASP A 82 -4.67 -5.73 3.40
C ASP A 82 -3.50 -4.82 3.06
N TRP A 83 -2.83 -4.33 4.07
CA TRP A 83 -1.60 -3.56 3.97
C TRP A 83 -0.52 -4.12 4.87
N TYR A 84 0.73 -3.81 4.54
CA TYR A 84 1.84 -4.15 5.40
C TYR A 84 1.99 -3.13 6.52
N VAL A 85 2.07 -3.61 7.75
CA VAL A 85 2.49 -2.82 8.92
C VAL A 85 4.00 -2.92 9.00
N ARG A 86 4.70 -1.84 8.64
CA ARG A 86 6.16 -1.83 8.54
C ARG A 86 6.80 -1.12 9.71
N GLN A 87 7.86 -1.75 10.25
CA GLN A 87 8.76 -1.15 11.23
C GLN A 87 10.19 -1.13 10.67
N ASP A 88 10.79 0.06 10.64
CA ASP A 88 12.19 0.22 10.32
C ASP A 88 13.04 0.09 11.60
N ILE A 89 14.12 -0.71 11.53
CA ILE A 89 15.05 -1.00 12.61
C ILE A 89 16.44 -0.59 12.17
N VAL A 90 17.06 0.33 12.90
CA VAL A 90 18.46 0.70 12.67
C VAL A 90 19.34 -0.43 13.21
N VAL A 91 20.23 -0.95 12.36
CA VAL A 91 21.14 -2.04 12.71
C VAL A 91 22.47 -1.44 13.14
N GLU A 92 22.67 -1.35 14.44
CA GLU A 92 23.96 -1.00 15.06
C GLU A 92 24.66 -2.28 15.52
N ASP A 93 23.92 -3.19 16.14
CA ASP A 93 24.33 -4.55 16.48
C ASP A 93 23.32 -5.54 15.88
N LEU A 94 23.83 -6.65 15.32
CA LEU A 94 23.03 -7.64 14.61
C LEU A 94 22.10 -8.42 15.54
N ALA A 95 22.57 -8.79 16.71
CA ALA A 95 21.80 -9.60 17.66
C ALA A 95 20.70 -8.77 18.33
N GLU A 96 21.00 -7.52 18.69
CA GLU A 96 20.02 -6.58 19.25
C GLU A 96 18.95 -6.21 18.21
N ALA A 97 19.35 -6.01 16.95
CA ALA A 97 18.41 -5.75 15.85
C ALA A 97 17.49 -6.94 15.60
N ASN A 98 18.00 -8.17 15.64
CA ASN A 98 17.20 -9.39 15.54
C ASN A 98 16.21 -9.51 16.70
N LYS A 99 16.66 -9.32 17.95
CA LYS A 99 15.79 -9.34 19.13
C LYS A 99 14.65 -8.33 19.02
N LYS A 100 14.94 -7.10 18.56
CA LYS A 100 13.94 -6.07 18.32
C LYS A 100 12.99 -6.46 17.20
N ALA A 101 13.50 -7.07 16.12
CA ALA A 101 12.69 -7.57 15.02
C ALA A 101 11.67 -8.62 15.49
N LEU A 102 12.11 -9.59 16.28
CA LEU A 102 11.22 -10.61 16.85
C LEU A 102 10.16 -10.02 17.80
N ASP A 103 10.54 -9.03 18.62
CA ASP A 103 9.57 -8.33 19.50
C ASP A 103 8.48 -7.62 18.70
N VAL A 104 8.84 -6.84 17.66
CA VAL A 104 7.85 -6.10 16.88
C VAL A 104 6.99 -7.02 16.00
N LEU A 105 7.53 -8.14 15.51
CA LEU A 105 6.76 -9.17 14.80
C LEU A 105 5.69 -9.79 15.70
N ASN A 106 6.03 -10.09 16.95
CA ASN A 106 5.07 -10.60 17.93
C ASN A 106 3.98 -9.58 18.31
N ARG A 107 4.19 -8.29 17.99
CA ARG A 107 3.21 -7.20 18.21
C ARG A 107 2.38 -6.89 16.94
N GLY A 108 2.48 -7.69 15.89
CA GLY A 108 1.63 -7.57 14.69
C GLY A 108 2.26 -6.82 13.52
N VAL A 109 3.55 -6.52 13.57
CA VAL A 109 4.31 -6.06 12.39
C VAL A 109 4.46 -7.24 11.44
N ASN A 110 4.29 -7.00 10.14
CA ASN A 110 4.43 -8.01 9.08
C ASN A 110 5.37 -7.57 7.95
N SER A 111 6.02 -6.41 8.09
CA SER A 111 7.06 -5.91 7.19
C SER A 111 8.20 -5.29 8.01
N LEU A 112 9.40 -5.80 7.85
CA LEU A 112 10.61 -5.29 8.51
C LEU A 112 11.46 -4.50 7.53
N GLY A 113 11.99 -3.35 7.98
CA GLY A 113 12.98 -2.56 7.27
C GLY A 113 14.27 -2.50 8.08
N PHE A 114 15.32 -3.17 7.62
CA PHE A 114 16.64 -3.06 8.26
C PHE A 114 17.42 -1.90 7.65
N VAL A 115 17.71 -0.89 8.47
CA VAL A 115 18.50 0.28 8.08
C VAL A 115 19.95 0.00 8.42
N LEU A 116 20.75 -0.27 7.39
CA LEU A 116 22.18 -0.59 7.50
C LEU A 116 22.98 0.70 7.30
N ASN A 117 23.50 1.25 8.40
CA ASN A 117 24.36 2.41 8.39
C ASN A 117 25.81 1.98 8.20
N GLY A 118 26.48 2.55 7.19
CA GLY A 118 27.86 2.27 6.90
C GLY A 118 28.13 1.54 5.58
N CYS A 119 29.40 1.42 5.24
CA CYS A 119 29.89 0.79 4.01
C CYS A 119 30.56 -0.56 4.27
N GLN A 120 30.22 -1.24 5.35
CA GLN A 120 30.76 -2.57 5.65
C GLN A 120 30.19 -3.62 4.69
N GLU A 121 30.99 -4.61 4.36
CA GLU A 121 30.49 -5.76 3.62
C GLU A 121 29.65 -6.64 4.53
N PHE A 122 28.49 -7.01 4.04
CA PHE A 122 27.56 -7.86 4.76
C PHE A 122 27.79 -9.30 4.33
N THR A 123 28.15 -10.14 5.27
CA THR A 123 28.42 -11.57 5.00
C THR A 123 27.17 -12.41 5.19
N LYS A 124 27.22 -13.67 4.71
CA LYS A 124 26.15 -14.64 4.96
C LYS A 124 25.94 -14.87 6.45
N ALA A 125 27.04 -14.96 7.24
CA ALA A 125 26.96 -15.15 8.68
C ALA A 125 26.25 -14.00 9.40
N ASP A 126 26.52 -12.75 8.99
CA ASP A 126 25.82 -11.58 9.52
C ASP A 126 24.30 -11.63 9.23
N MET A 127 23.95 -12.06 8.01
CA MET A 127 22.56 -12.22 7.61
C MET A 127 21.88 -13.35 8.39
N GLU A 128 22.55 -14.43 8.68
CA GLU A 128 22.03 -15.52 9.51
C GLU A 128 21.73 -15.08 10.93
N VAL A 129 22.58 -14.26 11.53
CA VAL A 129 22.37 -13.68 12.87
C VAL A 129 21.19 -12.71 12.83
N LEU A 130 21.15 -11.81 11.85
CA LEU A 130 20.11 -10.79 11.73
C LEU A 130 18.71 -11.40 11.52
N LEU A 131 18.62 -12.49 10.76
CA LEU A 131 17.36 -13.15 10.40
C LEU A 131 17.06 -14.40 11.24
N LYS A 132 17.82 -14.63 12.31
CA LYS A 132 17.62 -15.79 13.17
C LYS A 132 16.17 -15.84 13.66
N ASP A 133 15.54 -17.03 13.56
CA ASP A 133 14.17 -17.32 14.03
C ASP A 133 13.04 -16.47 13.38
N ILE A 134 13.35 -15.71 12.33
CA ILE A 134 12.34 -14.98 11.57
C ILE A 134 11.80 -15.88 10.45
N CYS A 135 10.48 -16.02 10.38
CA CYS A 135 9.77 -16.72 9.31
C CYS A 135 9.79 -15.87 8.03
N LEU A 136 10.70 -16.18 7.10
CA LEU A 136 10.88 -15.41 5.87
C LEU A 136 9.71 -15.53 4.88
N GLU A 137 8.84 -16.53 5.06
CA GLU A 137 7.65 -16.73 4.22
C GLU A 137 6.49 -15.81 4.63
N CYS A 138 6.43 -15.47 5.93
CA CYS A 138 5.33 -14.73 6.52
C CYS A 138 5.59 -13.22 6.61
N VAL A 139 6.85 -12.80 6.48
CA VAL A 139 7.31 -11.42 6.73
C VAL A 139 7.96 -10.83 5.50
N GLU A 140 7.54 -9.62 5.13
CA GLU A 140 8.24 -8.85 4.10
C GLU A 140 9.53 -8.27 4.68
N ILE A 141 10.68 -8.55 4.03
CA ILE A 141 11.98 -8.04 4.45
C ILE A 141 12.46 -6.96 3.48
N ASN A 142 12.85 -5.82 4.01
CA ASN A 142 13.38 -4.69 3.27
C ASN A 142 14.75 -4.28 3.85
N PHE A 143 15.70 -3.96 2.98
CA PHE A 143 16.99 -3.42 3.37
C PHE A 143 17.14 -1.99 2.87
N VAL A 144 17.50 -1.08 3.76
CA VAL A 144 17.81 0.32 3.46
C VAL A 144 19.30 0.49 3.67
N ALA A 145 20.07 0.55 2.57
CA ALA A 145 21.52 0.64 2.62
C ALA A 145 22.02 1.72 1.67
N GLY A 146 23.02 2.47 2.10
CA GLY A 146 23.67 3.51 1.29
C GLY A 146 24.64 2.95 0.26
N CYS A 147 25.44 1.96 0.64
CA CYS A 147 26.53 1.38 -0.18
C CYS A 147 26.52 -0.16 -0.09
N LYS A 148 27.30 -0.82 -0.97
CA LYS A 148 27.52 -2.27 -1.01
C LYS A 148 26.23 -3.13 -1.04
N LYS A 149 25.20 -2.67 -1.74
CA LYS A 149 23.90 -3.34 -1.86
C LYS A 149 23.99 -4.74 -2.48
N GLY A 150 24.99 -4.98 -3.33
CA GLY A 150 25.26 -6.29 -3.94
C GLY A 150 25.58 -7.36 -2.90
N SER A 151 26.47 -7.06 -1.94
CA SER A 151 26.84 -8.02 -0.89
C SER A 151 25.67 -8.39 0.02
N ILE A 152 24.79 -7.42 0.33
CA ILE A 152 23.59 -7.65 1.14
C ILE A 152 22.60 -8.58 0.42
N LEU A 153 22.39 -8.36 -0.88
CA LEU A 153 21.52 -9.21 -1.69
C LEU A 153 22.06 -10.62 -1.87
N ASP A 154 23.37 -10.75 -2.05
CA ASP A 154 24.02 -12.05 -2.21
C ASP A 154 24.01 -12.84 -0.90
N ALA A 155 24.28 -12.16 0.24
CA ALA A 155 24.15 -12.75 1.58
C ALA A 155 22.70 -13.19 1.86
N PHE A 156 21.71 -12.35 1.54
CA PHE A 156 20.31 -12.69 1.72
C PHE A 156 19.87 -13.87 0.84
N LYS A 157 20.29 -13.90 -0.43
CA LYS A 157 20.02 -15.04 -1.32
C LYS A 157 20.59 -16.34 -0.78
N ALA A 158 21.85 -16.31 -0.31
CA ALA A 158 22.52 -17.49 0.26
C ALA A 158 21.74 -18.05 1.46
N VAL A 159 21.23 -17.19 2.35
CA VAL A 159 20.42 -17.59 3.51
C VAL A 159 19.07 -18.15 3.07
N VAL A 160 18.40 -17.49 2.11
CA VAL A 160 17.11 -17.95 1.58
C VAL A 160 17.25 -19.30 0.87
N GLU A 161 18.29 -19.49 0.06
CA GLU A 161 18.53 -20.76 -0.62
C GLU A 161 18.81 -21.92 0.35
N GLU A 162 19.50 -21.65 1.45
CA GLU A 162 19.77 -22.66 2.47
C GLU A 162 18.53 -23.02 3.29
N ARG A 163 17.77 -22.01 3.75
CA ARG A 163 16.50 -22.21 4.48
C ARG A 163 15.37 -22.67 3.56
N GLY A 164 15.45 -22.34 2.28
CA GLY A 164 14.32 -22.30 1.36
C GLY A 164 14.35 -23.31 0.25
N LYS A 165 14.77 -24.54 0.45
CA LYS A 165 14.38 -25.62 -0.51
C LYS A 165 12.87 -25.80 -0.63
N ASN A 166 12.08 -25.13 0.22
CA ASN A 166 10.62 -25.25 0.28
C ASN A 166 9.85 -23.89 0.17
N THR A 167 10.51 -22.75 -0.06
CA THR A 167 9.83 -21.45 0.00
C THR A 167 9.41 -20.92 -1.36
N GLY A 168 8.18 -21.17 -1.72
CA GLY A 168 7.58 -20.72 -2.99
C GLY A 168 7.05 -19.29 -3.01
N GLY A 169 7.49 -18.37 -2.15
CA GLY A 169 6.79 -17.09 -2.07
C GLY A 169 7.48 -15.86 -1.47
N ASN A 170 8.77 -15.91 -1.15
CA ASN A 170 9.43 -14.78 -0.50
C ASN A 170 9.46 -13.50 -1.33
N GLN A 171 8.80 -12.44 -0.85
CA GLN A 171 8.93 -11.10 -1.40
C GLN A 171 10.07 -10.36 -0.70
N CYS A 172 11.26 -10.39 -1.29
CA CYS A 172 12.33 -9.50 -0.89
C CYS A 172 12.23 -8.19 -1.66
N ARG A 173 12.13 -7.07 -0.97
CA ARG A 173 12.23 -5.73 -1.56
C ARG A 173 13.42 -5.00 -0.97
N SER A 174 14.43 -4.75 -1.79
CA SER A 174 15.43 -3.75 -1.42
C SER A 174 14.95 -2.37 -1.88
N VAL A 175 14.79 -1.44 -0.95
CA VAL A 175 14.43 -0.05 -1.28
C VAL A 175 15.71 0.76 -1.36
N ASP A 176 16.10 1.12 -2.58
CA ASP A 176 17.13 2.11 -2.83
C ASP A 176 16.50 3.50 -2.84
N ARG A 177 16.82 4.35 -1.87
CA ARG A 177 16.39 5.76 -1.85
C ARG A 177 17.18 6.66 -2.80
N SER A 178 18.29 6.21 -3.36
CA SER A 178 19.22 7.04 -4.12
C SER A 178 19.01 7.09 -5.65
N HIS A 179 18.20 6.13 -6.26
CA HIS A 179 17.96 6.17 -7.69
C HIS A 179 16.59 5.59 -8.10
N PRO A 180 15.76 6.36 -8.84
CA PRO A 180 14.43 5.93 -9.28
C PRO A 180 14.43 4.82 -10.34
N GLU A 181 15.49 4.69 -11.15
CA GLU A 181 15.51 3.77 -12.30
C GLU A 181 15.83 2.30 -11.96
N ARG A 182 16.39 1.98 -10.79
CA ARG A 182 16.72 0.61 -10.40
C ARG A 182 15.58 -0.20 -9.79
N LYS A 183 14.41 0.40 -9.59
CA LYS A 183 13.21 -0.31 -9.08
C LYS A 183 12.70 -1.41 -10.00
N GLU A 184 13.01 -1.32 -11.29
CA GLU A 184 12.53 -2.25 -12.34
C GLU A 184 13.35 -3.54 -12.40
N LEU A 185 14.66 -3.48 -12.15
CA LEU A 185 15.55 -4.63 -12.36
C LEU A 185 15.34 -5.77 -11.36
N LEU A 186 14.99 -5.45 -10.13
CA LEU A 186 14.76 -6.45 -9.07
C LEU A 186 13.40 -7.15 -9.21
N ARG A 187 12.39 -6.49 -9.80
CA ARG A 187 11.10 -7.11 -10.13
C ARG A 187 11.21 -8.18 -11.22
N GLN A 188 12.14 -8.02 -12.16
CA GLN A 188 12.28 -8.94 -13.30
C GLN A 188 12.99 -10.25 -12.94
N THR A 189 13.87 -10.26 -11.95
CA THR A 189 14.67 -11.45 -11.60
C THR A 189 13.82 -12.55 -10.95
N PHE A 190 12.77 -12.18 -10.20
CA PHE A 190 11.87 -13.14 -9.55
C PHE A 190 10.67 -13.57 -10.42
N ARG A 191 10.28 -12.78 -11.44
CA ARG A 191 9.20 -13.15 -12.38
C ARG A 191 9.59 -14.25 -13.37
N LYS A 192 10.87 -14.37 -13.74
CA LYS A 192 11.32 -15.35 -14.74
C LYS A 192 11.29 -16.81 -14.28
N ARG A 193 11.12 -17.12 -12.99
CA ARG A 193 11.00 -18.50 -12.51
C ARG A 193 9.59 -19.09 -12.53
N LYS A 194 8.53 -18.29 -12.70
CA LYS A 194 7.13 -18.79 -12.78
C LYS A 194 6.68 -19.24 -14.17
N SER A 195 7.54 -19.13 -15.21
CA SER A 195 7.18 -19.54 -16.58
C SER A 195 7.87 -20.83 -17.05
N LYS A 196 8.44 -21.61 -16.15
CA LYS A 196 9.10 -22.91 -16.48
C LYS A 196 8.71 -24.02 -15.48
N SER A 197 7.45 -24.14 -15.18
CA SER A 197 6.87 -25.37 -14.62
C SER A 197 5.47 -25.54 -15.15
#